data_a767caf8c1731b587737e7e4248c3f36
#
_entry.id   a767caf8c1731b587737e7e4248c3f36
#
_cell.length_a   1.000
_cell.length_b   1.000
_cell.length_c   1.000
_cell.angle_alpha   90.00
_cell.angle_beta   90.00
_cell.angle_gamma   90.00
#
_symmetry.space_group_name_H-M   'P 1'
#
loop_
_entity.id
_entity.type
_entity.pdbx_description
1 polymer ?
#
loop_
_entity_poly.entity_id
_entity_poly.type
_entity_poly.pdbx_seq_one_letter_code
_entity_poly.pdbx_strand_id
1 'polypeptide(L)'
;MPLALQEKTYPHIGSDPEIADGKPIIIGTRITVRCIAGYYQMGMSADEILTTLPHLKPSQVHSALAYYFDHQNEVNTDLAESSDVEFWKSQIVLRPDRKDLNV
;
A
#
# COMPACT_ATOMS: atom_id res chain seq x y z
N MET A 1 13.95 18.35 -21.80
CA MET A 1 13.66 18.03 -21.37
C MET A 1 13.02 17.84 -20.72
N PRO A 2 13.34 17.86 -20.66
CA PRO A 2 12.97 17.61 -19.51
C PRO A 2 11.66 17.25 -19.32
N LEU A 3 11.01 17.05 -20.05
CA LEU A 3 9.89 16.66 -19.85
C LEU A 3 9.71 15.52 -19.08
N ALA A 4 10.58 14.73 -19.08
CA ALA A 4 10.59 13.62 -18.24
C ALA A 4 10.40 14.01 -16.85
N LEU A 5 10.70 15.22 -16.65
CA LEU A 5 10.52 15.74 -15.38
C LEU A 5 9.13 15.73 -14.92
N GLN A 6 8.23 15.58 -15.85
CA GLN A 6 6.87 15.65 -15.49
C GLN A 6 6.36 14.38 -14.92
N GLU A 7 7.06 13.30 -15.10
CA GLU A 7 6.61 12.05 -14.58
C GLU A 7 7.29 11.77 -13.26
N LYS A 8 6.51 11.48 -12.25
CA LYS A 8 7.07 11.08 -11.01
C LYS A 8 7.34 9.61 -11.02
N THR A 9 8.51 9.24 -10.57
CA THR A 9 8.81 7.84 -10.35
C THR A 9 9.05 7.65 -8.88
N TYR A 10 8.73 6.47 -8.40
CA TYR A 10 8.89 6.15 -6.99
C TYR A 10 9.86 4.97 -6.92
N PRO A 11 10.96 5.13 -6.20
CA PRO A 11 11.89 4.00 -6.05
C PRO A 11 11.13 2.79 -5.56
N HIS A 12 11.49 1.62 -6.07
CA HIS A 12 10.91 0.35 -5.66
C HIS A 12 9.47 0.11 -6.10
N ILE A 13 8.83 1.06 -6.77
CA ILE A 13 7.44 0.87 -7.19
C ILE A 13 7.40 0.65 -8.70
N GLY A 14 6.70 -0.38 -9.13
CA GLY A 14 6.55 -0.70 -10.55
C GLY A 14 5.27 -1.47 -10.76
N SER A 15 5.19 -2.17 -11.88
CA SER A 15 4.02 -2.99 -12.17
C SER A 15 4.45 -4.20 -12.97
N ASP A 16 3.67 -5.26 -12.88
CA ASP A 16 3.90 -6.47 -13.63
C ASP A 16 2.52 -6.96 -14.06
N PRO A 17 2.28 -7.12 -15.35
CA PRO A 17 0.93 -7.51 -15.82
C PRO A 17 0.45 -8.82 -15.22
N GLU A 18 1.35 -9.65 -14.74
CA GLU A 18 0.95 -10.93 -14.17
C GLU A 18 0.70 -10.86 -12.66
N ILE A 19 0.90 -9.71 -12.07
CA ILE A 19 0.67 -9.53 -10.65
C ILE A 19 -0.39 -8.47 -10.47
N ALA A 20 -1.50 -8.84 -9.85
CA ALA A 20 -2.59 -7.92 -9.53
C ALA A 20 -3.04 -7.10 -10.75
N ASP A 21 -3.06 -7.74 -11.91
CA ASP A 21 -3.52 -7.12 -13.16
C ASP A 21 -2.74 -5.85 -13.51
N GLY A 22 -1.47 -5.81 -13.14
CA GLY A 22 -0.63 -4.68 -13.49
C GLY A 22 -0.76 -3.49 -12.56
N LYS A 23 -1.45 -3.65 -11.45
CA LYS A 23 -1.54 -2.56 -10.47
C LYS A 23 -0.20 -2.33 -9.81
N PRO A 24 0.03 -1.15 -9.24
CA PRO A 24 1.33 -0.85 -8.62
C PRO A 24 1.73 -1.86 -7.56
N ILE A 25 2.97 -2.28 -7.61
CA ILE A 25 3.53 -3.24 -6.65
C ILE A 25 4.90 -2.75 -6.19
N ILE A 26 5.38 -3.36 -5.11
CA ILE A 26 6.77 -3.18 -4.69
C ILE A 26 7.59 -4.14 -5.53
N ILE A 27 8.52 -3.60 -6.32
CA ILE A 27 9.32 -4.38 -7.26
C ILE A 27 10.03 -5.52 -6.53
N GLY A 28 9.99 -6.69 -7.13
CA GLY A 28 10.63 -7.87 -6.55
C GLY A 28 9.73 -8.62 -5.57
N THR A 29 8.52 -8.16 -5.39
CA THR A 29 7.56 -8.82 -4.50
C THR A 29 6.22 -8.89 -5.20
N ARG A 30 5.28 -9.56 -4.57
CA ARG A 30 3.90 -9.56 -5.05
C ARG A 30 3.04 -8.64 -4.18
N ILE A 31 3.67 -7.80 -3.38
CA ILE A 31 2.95 -6.90 -2.48
C ILE A 31 2.55 -5.65 -3.24
N THR A 32 1.25 -5.36 -3.25
CA THR A 32 0.73 -4.20 -3.98
C THR A 32 0.80 -2.96 -3.12
N VAL A 33 0.80 -1.80 -3.78
CA VAL A 33 0.70 -0.54 -3.06
C VAL A 33 -0.61 -0.48 -2.31
N ARG A 34 -1.71 -1.00 -2.90
CA ARG A 34 -2.98 -0.99 -2.18
C ARG A 34 -2.92 -1.82 -0.89
N CYS A 35 -2.09 -2.84 -0.85
CA CYS A 35 -1.90 -3.62 0.37
C CYS A 35 -1.30 -2.74 1.47
N ILE A 36 -0.26 -2.00 1.12
CA ILE A 36 0.36 -1.09 2.07
C ILE A 36 -0.62 -0.01 2.50
N ALA A 37 -1.38 0.52 1.54
CA ALA A 37 -2.39 1.53 1.84
C ALA A 37 -3.45 0.98 2.80
N GLY A 38 -3.83 -0.26 2.62
CA GLY A 38 -4.81 -0.89 3.51
C GLY A 38 -4.30 -0.95 4.95
N TYR A 39 -3.06 -1.36 5.13
CA TYR A 39 -2.47 -1.37 6.46
C TYR A 39 -2.43 0.05 7.04
N TYR A 40 -2.06 1.01 6.22
CA TYR A 40 -2.01 2.39 6.68
C TYR A 40 -3.39 2.88 7.11
N GLN A 41 -4.42 2.52 6.35
CA GLN A 41 -5.78 2.93 6.69
C GLN A 41 -6.29 2.28 7.96
N MET A 42 -5.71 1.15 8.33
CA MET A 42 -6.03 0.52 9.59
C MET A 42 -5.33 1.23 10.75
N GLY A 43 -4.57 2.25 10.47
CA GLY A 43 -3.88 3.01 11.51
C GLY A 43 -2.46 2.54 11.78
N MET A 44 -1.91 1.68 10.95
CA MET A 44 -0.55 1.20 11.19
C MET A 44 0.46 2.22 10.72
N SER A 45 1.50 2.40 11.51
CA SER A 45 2.63 3.23 11.09
C SER A 45 3.50 2.43 10.13
N ALA A 46 4.45 3.12 9.49
CA ALA A 46 5.41 2.43 8.62
C ALA A 46 6.17 1.37 9.39
N ASP A 47 6.53 1.66 10.65
CA ASP A 47 7.25 0.68 11.46
C ASP A 47 6.39 -0.55 11.74
N GLU A 48 5.11 -0.35 11.98
CA GLU A 48 4.22 -1.47 12.22
C GLU A 48 4.02 -2.30 10.97
N ILE A 49 3.97 -1.65 9.82
CA ILE A 49 3.88 -2.36 8.56
C ILE A 49 5.13 -3.21 8.35
N LEU A 50 6.30 -2.66 8.68
CA LEU A 50 7.54 -3.40 8.55
C LEU A 50 7.58 -4.59 9.49
N THR A 51 7.00 -4.46 10.67
CA THR A 51 6.93 -5.59 11.59
C THR A 51 6.02 -6.69 11.02
N THR A 52 4.96 -6.30 10.36
CA THR A 52 4.03 -7.25 9.76
C THR A 52 4.63 -7.91 8.52
N LEU A 53 5.41 -7.16 7.76
CA LEU A 53 6.03 -7.64 6.52
C LEU A 53 7.55 -7.50 6.65
N PRO A 54 8.17 -8.33 7.46
CA PRO A 54 9.57 -8.12 7.85
C PRO A 54 10.58 -8.30 6.72
N HIS A 55 10.17 -8.88 5.61
CA HIS A 55 11.08 -9.01 4.47
C HIS A 55 11.20 -7.73 3.66
N LEU A 56 10.39 -6.72 3.95
CA LEU A 56 10.49 -5.45 3.26
C LEU A 56 11.48 -4.55 3.97
N LYS A 57 12.02 -3.61 3.20
CA LYS A 57 12.92 -2.60 3.74
C LYS A 57 12.14 -1.32 3.98
N PRO A 58 12.62 -0.49 4.91
CA PRO A 58 11.93 0.79 5.14
C PRO A 58 11.74 1.62 3.89
N SER A 59 12.73 1.65 3.00
CA SER A 59 12.61 2.43 1.78
C SER A 59 11.47 1.94 0.91
N GLN A 60 11.23 0.63 0.91
CA GLN A 60 10.15 0.08 0.10
C GLN A 60 8.79 0.49 0.64
N VAL A 61 8.61 0.44 1.96
CA VAL A 61 7.35 0.82 2.56
C VAL A 61 7.11 2.32 2.38
N HIS A 62 8.13 3.13 2.58
CA HIS A 62 7.97 4.57 2.45
C HIS A 62 7.68 4.96 1.00
N SER A 63 8.28 4.29 0.02
CA SER A 63 7.97 4.55 -1.38
C SER A 63 6.54 4.19 -1.71
N ALA A 64 6.06 3.08 -1.17
CA ALA A 64 4.67 2.69 -1.40
C ALA A 64 3.71 3.71 -0.80
N LEU A 65 4.03 4.21 0.39
CA LEU A 65 3.19 5.21 1.02
C LEU A 65 3.24 6.53 0.25
N ALA A 66 4.42 6.90 -0.27
CA ALA A 66 4.53 8.11 -1.08
C ALA A 66 3.66 8.00 -2.32
N TYR A 67 3.72 6.85 -2.99
CA TYR A 67 2.86 6.64 -4.15
C TYR A 67 1.40 6.78 -3.75
N TYR A 68 1.02 6.14 -2.65
CA TYR A 68 -0.35 6.19 -2.19
C TYR A 68 -0.80 7.63 -1.92
N PHE A 69 0.02 8.40 -1.21
CA PHE A 69 -0.37 9.77 -0.89
C PHE A 69 -0.54 10.63 -2.12
N ASP A 70 0.23 10.37 -3.17
CA ASP A 70 0.12 11.13 -4.41
C ASP A 70 -1.01 10.63 -5.31
N HIS A 71 -1.53 9.42 -5.06
CA HIS A 71 -2.54 8.80 -5.91
C HIS A 71 -3.66 8.20 -5.07
N GLN A 72 -4.12 8.94 -4.06
CA GLN A 72 -5.06 8.37 -3.10
C GLN A 72 -6.34 7.88 -3.73
N ASN A 73 -6.92 8.65 -4.64
CA ASN A 73 -8.18 8.22 -5.25
C ASN A 73 -8.01 6.95 -6.04
N GLU A 74 -6.93 6.86 -6.80
CA GLU A 74 -6.64 5.69 -7.60
C GLU A 74 -6.44 4.46 -6.72
N VAL A 75 -5.63 4.60 -5.69
CA VAL A 75 -5.32 3.47 -4.82
C VAL A 75 -6.52 3.07 -3.97
N ASN A 76 -7.29 4.05 -3.52
CA ASN A 76 -8.49 3.74 -2.74
C ASN A 76 -9.52 3.01 -3.58
N THR A 77 -9.68 3.43 -4.84
CA THR A 77 -10.59 2.73 -5.75
C THR A 77 -10.10 1.30 -5.99
N ASP A 78 -8.81 1.16 -6.20
CA ASP A 78 -8.21 -0.14 -6.43
C ASP A 78 -8.44 -1.05 -5.24
N LEU A 79 -8.23 -0.54 -4.04
CA LEU A 79 -8.44 -1.30 -2.84
C LEU A 79 -9.90 -1.71 -2.68
N ALA A 80 -10.82 -0.79 -2.95
CA ALA A 80 -12.25 -1.06 -2.79
C ALA A 80 -12.75 -2.08 -3.78
N GLU A 81 -12.16 -2.11 -4.98
CA GLU A 81 -12.61 -3.02 -6.02
C GLU A 81 -11.90 -4.37 -5.99
N SER A 82 -10.91 -4.51 -5.15
CA SER A 82 -10.15 -5.75 -5.11
C SER A 82 -10.77 -6.71 -4.12
N SER A 83 -10.35 -7.97 -4.19
CA SER A 83 -10.81 -8.95 -3.22
C SER A 83 -10.19 -8.71 -1.85
N ASP A 84 -9.23 -7.80 -1.79
CA ASP A 84 -8.57 -7.48 -0.53
C ASP A 84 -9.51 -6.84 0.47
N VAL A 85 -10.59 -6.24 -0.01
CA VAL A 85 -11.49 -5.50 0.88
C VAL A 85 -12.04 -6.39 2.00
N GLU A 86 -12.32 -7.64 1.69
CA GLU A 86 -12.82 -8.55 2.71
C GLU A 86 -11.76 -8.82 3.76
N PHE A 87 -10.52 -8.98 3.30
CA PHE A 87 -9.42 -9.20 4.21
C PHE A 87 -9.26 -8.01 5.16
N TRP A 88 -9.32 -6.80 4.62
CA TRP A 88 -9.13 -5.60 5.45
C TRP A 88 -10.25 -5.43 6.45
N LYS A 89 -11.46 -5.74 6.06
CA LYS A 89 -12.57 -5.68 6.99
C LYS A 89 -12.38 -6.66 8.13
N SER A 90 -11.91 -7.85 7.79
CA SER A 90 -11.65 -8.86 8.78
C SER A 90 -10.57 -8.42 9.77
N GLN A 91 -9.52 -7.80 9.25
CA GLN A 91 -8.42 -7.33 10.08
C GLN A 91 -8.89 -6.25 11.05
N ILE A 92 -9.72 -5.36 10.58
CA ILE A 92 -10.23 -4.29 11.42
C ILE A 92 -11.03 -4.86 12.58
N VAL A 93 -11.84 -5.86 12.30
CA VAL A 93 -12.65 -6.49 13.34
C VAL A 93 -11.78 -7.19 14.36
N LEU A 94 -10.69 -7.77 13.91
CA LEU A 94 -9.81 -8.53 14.78
C LEU A 94 -8.83 -7.68 15.59
N ARG A 95 -8.86 -6.39 15.42
CA ARG A 95 -7.93 -5.51 16.12
C ARG A 95 -8.69 -4.61 17.08
N PRO A 96 -9.00 -5.10 18.23
CA PRO A 96 -9.81 -4.32 19.19
C PRO A 96 -9.13 -3.03 19.62
N ASP A 97 -7.80 -3.01 19.60
CA ASP A 97 -7.07 -1.81 19.92
C ASP A 97 -7.40 -0.70 18.94
N ARG A 98 -7.70 -1.02 17.71
CA ARG A 98 -8.10 -0.01 16.75
C ARG A 98 -9.42 0.62 17.14
N LYS A 99 -10.31 -0.19 17.67
CA LYS A 99 -11.58 0.34 18.10
C LYS A 99 -11.39 1.33 19.24
N ASP A 100 -10.46 1.03 20.10
CA ASP A 100 -10.18 1.92 21.22
C ASP A 100 -9.72 3.27 20.72
N LEU A 101 -8.99 3.30 19.64
CA LEU A 101 -8.52 4.55 19.12
C LEU A 101 -9.60 5.38 18.49
N ASN A 102 -10.68 4.77 18.13
CA ASN A 102 -11.77 5.48 17.50
C ASN A 102 -12.73 6.09 18.47
N VAL A 103 -12.54 5.83 19.70
CA VAL A 103 -13.46 6.32 20.71
C VAL A 103 -13.19 7.72 21.12
#